data_5f50220af1d57080ed9f03aa7929b612
#
_entry.id   5f50220af1d57080ed9f03aa7929b612
#
_cell.length_a   1.000
_cell.length_b   1.000
_cell.length_c   1.000
_cell.angle_alpha   90.00
_cell.angle_beta   90.00
_cell.angle_gamma   90.00
#
_symmetry.space_group_name_H-M   'P 1'
#
loop_
_entity.id
_entity.type
_entity.pdbx_description
1 polymer ?
#
loop_
_entity_poly.entity_id
_entity_poly.type
_entity_poly.pdbx_seq_one_letter_code
_entity_poly.pdbx_strand_id
1 'polypeptide(L)'
;MLPESTIKALAQQLNQAEKTRTQVRHFSQAHPEMTIEDGYAIQREWVKLRLAEGRIVKGRKIGLTSRAMQQSSQIDEPDYAPLLDDMFFEQGSDIPFSRFIAPRVEVELAFVLGKPLKGPGITIFDVLAATEYVTPALEIIDARIEQFDRDTKAPR
;
A
#
# COMPACT_ATOMS: atom_id res chain seq x y z
N MET A 1 -12.45 -14.47 -8.59
CA MET A 1 -12.21 -13.02 -8.89
C MET A 1 -13.55 -12.28 -8.96
N LEU A 2 -13.63 -11.16 -8.31
CA LEU A 2 -14.80 -10.26 -8.33
C LEU A 2 -15.04 -9.69 -9.75
N PRO A 3 -16.28 -9.35 -10.10
CA PRO A 3 -16.59 -8.67 -11.36
C PRO A 3 -15.82 -7.34 -11.48
N GLU A 4 -15.43 -6.97 -12.70
CA GLU A 4 -14.68 -5.74 -12.97
C GLU A 4 -15.41 -4.48 -12.49
N SER A 5 -16.73 -4.44 -12.62
CA SER A 5 -17.55 -3.34 -12.11
C SER A 5 -17.47 -3.19 -10.59
N THR A 6 -17.44 -4.31 -9.86
CA THR A 6 -17.26 -4.33 -8.41
C THR A 6 -15.87 -3.84 -8.03
N ILE A 7 -14.81 -4.35 -8.68
CA ILE A 7 -13.42 -3.91 -8.48
C ILE A 7 -13.32 -2.37 -8.61
N LYS A 8 -13.88 -1.82 -9.70
CA LYS A 8 -13.87 -0.37 -9.94
C LYS A 8 -14.65 0.41 -8.87
N ALA A 9 -15.81 -0.09 -8.45
CA ALA A 9 -16.60 0.54 -7.41
C ALA A 9 -15.88 0.57 -6.05
N LEU A 10 -15.21 -0.53 -5.68
CA LEU A 10 -14.43 -0.61 -4.45
C LEU A 10 -13.19 0.31 -4.50
N ALA A 11 -12.53 0.42 -5.64
CA ALA A 11 -11.44 1.37 -5.83
C ALA A 11 -11.90 2.84 -5.68
N GLN A 12 -13.07 3.17 -6.20
CA GLN A 12 -13.69 4.49 -6.02
C GLN A 12 -14.02 4.78 -4.55
N GLN A 13 -14.51 3.77 -3.80
CA GLN A 13 -14.76 3.92 -2.37
C GLN A 13 -13.47 4.22 -1.60
N LEU A 14 -12.35 3.53 -1.90
CA LEU A 14 -11.05 3.82 -1.28
C LEU A 14 -10.55 5.23 -1.63
N ASN A 15 -10.73 5.67 -2.87
CA ASN A 15 -10.36 7.03 -3.29
C ASN A 15 -11.19 8.09 -2.56
N GLN A 16 -12.47 7.83 -2.37
CA GLN A 16 -13.36 8.73 -1.64
C GLN A 16 -13.04 8.72 -0.14
N ALA A 17 -12.77 7.56 0.46
CA ALA A 17 -12.37 7.43 1.86
C ALA A 17 -11.14 8.31 2.18
N GLU A 18 -10.13 8.30 1.32
CA GLU A 18 -8.95 9.14 1.44
C GLU A 18 -9.30 10.63 1.37
N LYS A 19 -10.11 11.05 0.38
CA LYS A 19 -10.51 12.45 0.19
C LYS A 19 -11.36 13.01 1.33
N THR A 20 -12.28 12.18 1.84
CA THR A 20 -13.18 12.60 2.93
C THR A 20 -12.62 12.30 4.32
N ARG A 21 -11.50 11.58 4.42
CA ARG A 21 -10.92 11.09 5.67
C ARG A 21 -11.93 10.29 6.50
N THR A 22 -12.71 9.46 5.82
CA THR A 22 -13.73 8.62 6.43
C THR A 22 -13.49 7.18 6.04
N GLN A 23 -13.30 6.31 7.02
CA GLN A 23 -13.07 4.89 6.77
C GLN A 23 -14.29 4.22 6.14
N VAL A 24 -14.03 3.24 5.30
CA VAL A 24 -15.02 2.31 4.78
C VAL A 24 -14.95 0.99 5.54
N ARG A 25 -16.06 0.24 5.55
CA ARG A 25 -16.10 -1.09 6.15
C ARG A 25 -15.25 -2.09 5.36
N HIS A 26 -14.92 -3.19 6.01
CA HIS A 26 -14.19 -4.29 5.38
C HIS A 26 -14.91 -4.82 4.15
N PHE A 27 -14.24 -4.80 3.02
CA PHE A 27 -14.79 -5.32 1.76
C PHE A 27 -15.06 -6.82 1.82
N SER A 28 -14.25 -7.58 2.56
CA SER A 28 -14.42 -9.01 2.78
C SER A 28 -15.71 -9.36 3.54
N GLN A 29 -16.33 -8.44 4.28
CA GLN A 29 -17.65 -8.66 4.88
C GLN A 29 -18.77 -8.63 3.85
N ALA A 30 -18.67 -7.76 2.85
CA ALA A 30 -19.64 -7.66 1.75
C ALA A 30 -19.34 -8.66 0.62
N HIS A 31 -18.09 -9.09 0.50
CA HIS A 31 -17.56 -9.98 -0.52
C HIS A 31 -16.72 -11.09 0.12
N PRO A 32 -17.33 -12.07 0.80
CA PRO A 32 -16.59 -13.14 1.51
C PRO A 32 -15.72 -14.02 0.58
N GLU A 33 -16.06 -14.04 -0.72
CA GLU A 33 -15.32 -14.73 -1.77
C GLU A 33 -14.08 -13.97 -2.28
N MET A 34 -13.83 -12.75 -1.77
CA MET A 34 -12.72 -11.90 -2.18
C MET A 34 -11.37 -12.58 -1.91
N THR A 35 -10.48 -12.52 -2.89
CA THR A 35 -9.12 -13.05 -2.83
C THR A 35 -8.06 -11.95 -2.71
N ILE A 36 -6.80 -12.33 -2.47
CA ILE A 36 -5.65 -11.41 -2.48
C ILE A 36 -5.51 -10.75 -3.87
N GLU A 37 -5.74 -11.52 -4.95
CA GLU A 37 -5.67 -11.01 -6.32
C GLU A 37 -6.74 -9.94 -6.58
N ASP A 38 -7.93 -10.07 -5.99
CA ASP A 38 -8.97 -9.03 -6.04
C ASP A 38 -8.52 -7.77 -5.30
N GLY A 39 -7.83 -7.91 -4.17
CA GLY A 39 -7.21 -6.80 -3.45
C GLY A 39 -6.22 -6.02 -4.32
N TYR A 40 -5.32 -6.73 -5.00
CA TYR A 40 -4.40 -6.10 -5.95
C TYR A 40 -5.10 -5.53 -7.21
N ALA A 41 -6.21 -6.13 -7.65
CA ALA A 41 -7.00 -5.57 -8.74
C ALA A 41 -7.65 -4.22 -8.34
N ILE A 42 -8.20 -4.14 -7.12
CA ILE A 42 -8.74 -2.89 -6.55
C ILE A 42 -7.62 -1.85 -6.42
N GLN A 43 -6.44 -2.23 -5.90
CA GLN A 43 -5.28 -1.34 -5.82
C GLN A 43 -4.91 -0.77 -7.20
N ARG A 44 -4.84 -1.63 -8.24
CA ARG A 44 -4.53 -1.17 -9.60
C ARG A 44 -5.56 -0.17 -10.15
N GLU A 45 -6.84 -0.40 -9.91
CA GLU A 45 -7.89 0.54 -10.33
C GLU A 45 -7.81 1.86 -9.55
N TRP A 46 -7.54 1.80 -8.23
CA TRP A 46 -7.31 3.01 -7.43
C TRP A 46 -6.12 3.83 -7.96
N VAL A 47 -5.01 3.16 -8.29
CA VAL A 47 -3.84 3.82 -8.90
C VAL A 47 -4.22 4.50 -10.22
N LYS A 48 -5.01 3.86 -11.07
CA LYS A 48 -5.50 4.47 -12.32
C LYS A 48 -6.30 5.76 -12.06
N LEU A 49 -7.15 5.78 -11.03
CA LEU A 49 -7.86 6.99 -10.63
C LEU A 49 -6.89 8.12 -10.25
N ARG A 50 -5.87 7.81 -9.46
CA ARG A 50 -4.87 8.78 -9.04
C ARG A 50 -4.02 9.30 -10.21
N LEU A 51 -3.64 8.42 -11.13
CA LEU A 51 -2.92 8.82 -12.35
C LEU A 51 -3.80 9.72 -13.24
N ALA A 52 -5.10 9.45 -13.35
CA ALA A 52 -6.05 10.31 -14.06
C ALA A 52 -6.21 11.69 -13.40
N GLU A 53 -5.97 11.79 -12.09
CA GLU A 53 -5.92 13.06 -11.34
C GLU A 53 -4.57 13.79 -11.49
N GLY A 54 -3.65 13.27 -12.33
CA GLY A 54 -2.34 13.87 -12.60
C GLY A 54 -1.23 13.44 -11.65
N ARG A 55 -1.45 12.44 -10.80
CA ARG A 55 -0.38 11.87 -9.96
C ARG A 55 0.57 11.01 -10.80
N ILE A 56 1.79 10.85 -10.31
CA ILE A 56 2.78 9.96 -10.93
C ILE A 56 3.32 8.97 -9.90
N VAL A 57 3.65 7.76 -10.35
CA VAL A 57 4.32 6.76 -9.50
C VAL A 57 5.78 7.15 -9.35
N LYS A 58 6.23 7.40 -8.11
CA LYS A 58 7.60 7.78 -7.77
C LYS A 58 8.43 6.61 -7.22
N GLY A 59 7.76 5.63 -6.65
CA GLY A 59 8.42 4.49 -6.02
C GLY A 59 7.46 3.35 -5.73
N ARG A 60 7.94 2.40 -4.94
CA ARG A 60 7.15 1.27 -4.46
C ARG A 60 7.52 0.96 -3.02
N LYS A 61 6.53 0.54 -2.23
CA LYS A 61 6.76 -0.07 -0.93
C LYS A 61 6.68 -1.59 -1.04
N ILE A 62 7.38 -2.29 -0.16
CA ILE A 62 7.29 -3.73 0.02
C ILE A 62 7.10 -3.97 1.52
N GLY A 63 5.97 -4.53 1.91
CA GLY A 63 5.67 -4.89 3.29
C GLY A 63 5.80 -6.39 3.55
N LEU A 64 5.64 -6.81 4.81
CA LEU A 64 5.72 -8.20 5.26
C LEU A 64 7.00 -8.92 4.81
N THR A 65 8.13 -8.25 4.85
CA THR A 65 9.42 -8.78 4.39
C THR A 65 10.06 -9.77 5.37
N SER A 66 9.63 -9.78 6.63
CA SER A 66 10.14 -10.72 7.63
C SER A 66 9.20 -11.89 7.87
N ARG A 67 9.77 -13.08 8.09
CA ARG A 67 8.98 -14.29 8.44
C ARG A 67 8.16 -14.11 9.71
N ALA A 68 8.69 -13.38 10.70
CA ALA A 68 7.98 -13.11 11.95
C ALA A 68 6.68 -12.31 11.69
N MET A 69 6.75 -11.29 10.83
CA MET A 69 5.57 -10.50 10.47
C MET A 69 4.59 -11.29 9.61
N GLN A 70 5.07 -12.09 8.67
CA GLN A 70 4.23 -12.99 7.87
C GLN A 70 3.47 -13.98 8.76
N GLN A 71 4.13 -14.61 9.72
CA GLN A 71 3.51 -15.51 10.69
C GLN A 71 2.47 -14.79 11.56
N SER A 72 2.80 -13.59 12.06
CA SER A 72 1.89 -12.78 12.88
C SER A 72 0.65 -12.34 12.11
N SER A 73 0.78 -12.06 10.82
CA SER A 73 -0.30 -11.64 9.93
C SER A 73 -1.06 -12.80 9.30
N GLN A 74 -0.54 -14.03 9.42
CA GLN A 74 -1.05 -15.22 8.72
C GLN A 74 -1.08 -15.06 7.18
N ILE A 75 -0.10 -14.30 6.66
CA ILE A 75 0.15 -14.09 5.23
C ILE A 75 1.58 -14.54 4.97
N ASP A 76 1.79 -15.47 4.05
CA ASP A 76 3.05 -16.15 3.82
C ASP A 76 3.92 -15.54 2.71
N GLU A 77 3.48 -14.41 2.16
CA GLU A 77 4.18 -13.66 1.12
C GLU A 77 4.32 -12.17 1.46
N PRO A 78 5.34 -11.47 0.94
CA PRO A 78 5.41 -10.02 1.01
C PRO A 78 4.28 -9.35 0.23
N ASP A 79 3.85 -8.19 0.71
CA ASP A 79 2.95 -7.31 -0.03
C ASP A 79 3.71 -6.15 -0.71
N TYR A 80 3.07 -5.49 -1.67
CA TYR A 80 3.65 -4.34 -2.35
C TYR A 80 2.60 -3.33 -2.79
N ALA A 81 3.01 -2.07 -2.86
CA ALA A 81 2.18 -1.00 -3.38
C ALA A 81 3.01 0.06 -4.11
N PRO A 82 2.43 0.76 -5.10
CA PRO A 82 3.06 1.95 -5.66
C PRO A 82 2.97 3.12 -4.68
N LEU A 83 4.02 3.95 -4.66
CA LEU A 83 4.06 5.22 -3.97
C LEU A 83 3.92 6.35 -5.00
N LEU A 84 2.95 7.23 -4.77
CA LEU A 84 2.67 8.37 -5.63
C LEU A 84 3.46 9.60 -5.18
N ASP A 85 3.64 10.57 -6.07
CA ASP A 85 4.42 11.78 -5.84
C ASP A 85 3.94 12.60 -4.63
N ASP A 86 2.64 12.65 -4.38
CA ASP A 86 2.05 13.37 -3.25
C ASP A 86 2.14 12.63 -1.90
N MET A 87 2.72 11.43 -1.88
CA MET A 87 3.01 10.65 -0.67
C MET A 87 4.42 10.93 -0.11
N PHE A 88 5.22 11.76 -0.76
CA PHE A 88 6.58 12.07 -0.34
C PHE A 88 6.63 13.41 0.38
N PHE A 89 7.32 13.44 1.50
CA PHE A 89 7.57 14.63 2.31
C PHE A 89 9.07 14.86 2.43
N GLU A 90 9.45 16.14 2.46
CA GLU A 90 10.83 16.54 2.66
C GLU A 90 11.26 16.26 4.10
N GLN A 91 12.52 15.84 4.28
CA GLN A 91 13.09 15.64 5.60
C GLN A 91 13.02 16.94 6.41
N GLY A 92 12.52 16.83 7.65
CA GLY A 92 12.39 17.97 8.57
C GLY A 92 11.17 18.85 8.30
N SER A 93 10.31 18.49 7.34
CA SER A 93 9.05 19.21 7.15
C SER A 93 7.98 18.77 8.15
N ASP A 94 7.07 19.69 8.47
CA ASP A 94 5.86 19.36 9.22
C ASP A 94 4.85 18.67 8.33
N ILE A 95 4.32 17.53 8.81
CA ILE A 95 3.29 16.77 8.12
C ILE A 95 1.95 16.99 8.84
N PRO A 96 0.96 17.67 8.22
CA PRO A 96 -0.30 17.96 8.89
C PRO A 96 -1.07 16.68 9.25
N PHE A 97 -1.33 16.47 10.53
CA PHE A 97 -2.11 15.32 11.01
C PHE A 97 -3.49 15.24 10.33
N SER A 98 -4.09 16.38 10.02
CA SER A 98 -5.39 16.49 9.34
C SER A 98 -5.42 15.88 7.92
N ARG A 99 -4.25 15.52 7.37
CA ARG A 99 -4.14 14.83 6.08
C ARG A 99 -4.57 13.36 6.18
N PHE A 100 -4.50 12.78 7.37
CA PHE A 100 -4.67 11.35 7.61
C PHE A 100 -5.98 11.02 8.30
N ILE A 101 -6.33 9.73 8.29
CA ILE A 101 -7.49 9.16 8.98
C ILE A 101 -7.04 8.57 10.33
N ALA A 102 -6.12 7.61 10.30
CA ALA A 102 -5.61 6.89 11.47
C ALA A 102 -4.12 6.55 11.26
N PRO A 103 -3.23 7.57 11.22
CA PRO A 103 -1.84 7.37 10.85
C PRO A 103 -1.06 6.58 11.91
N ARG A 104 -0.13 5.76 11.42
CA ARG A 104 0.90 5.09 12.22
C ARG A 104 2.25 5.29 11.55
N VAL A 105 3.32 5.33 12.33
CA VAL A 105 4.69 5.50 11.84
C VAL A 105 5.41 4.16 11.90
N GLU A 106 6.06 3.80 10.80
CA GLU A 106 6.95 2.64 10.69
C GLU A 106 8.35 3.10 10.32
N VAL A 107 9.35 2.35 10.81
CA VAL A 107 10.77 2.62 10.50
C VAL A 107 11.18 1.67 9.38
N GLU A 108 11.68 2.25 8.29
CA GLU A 108 11.97 1.55 7.05
C GLU A 108 13.38 1.82 6.52
N LEU A 109 13.79 1.02 5.54
CA LEU A 109 14.95 1.29 4.70
C LEU A 109 14.49 1.60 3.28
N ALA A 110 14.83 2.77 2.79
CA ALA A 110 14.59 3.17 1.42
C ALA A 110 15.80 2.87 0.54
N PHE A 111 15.58 2.13 -0.53
CA PHE A 111 16.57 1.86 -1.58
C PHE A 111 16.36 2.86 -2.71
N VAL A 112 17.31 3.76 -2.90
CA VAL A 112 17.28 4.73 -4.00
C VAL A 112 17.97 4.12 -5.21
N LEU A 113 17.22 3.98 -6.30
CA LEU A 113 17.70 3.32 -7.51
C LEU A 113 18.31 4.33 -8.48
N GLY A 114 19.57 4.09 -8.88
CA GLY A 114 20.25 4.83 -9.96
C GLY A 114 19.97 4.24 -11.34
N LYS A 115 19.37 3.03 -11.41
CA LYS A 115 19.02 2.34 -12.66
C LYS A 115 17.64 1.70 -12.54
N PRO A 116 16.88 1.59 -13.66
CA PRO A 116 15.61 0.89 -13.66
C PRO A 116 15.77 -0.59 -13.30
N LEU A 117 14.85 -1.10 -12.46
CA LEU A 117 14.65 -2.53 -12.23
C LEU A 117 13.33 -2.97 -12.85
N LYS A 118 13.39 -3.95 -13.76
CA LYS A 118 12.20 -4.49 -14.45
C LYS A 118 12.40 -5.97 -14.78
N GLY A 119 11.54 -6.84 -14.20
CA GLY A 119 11.56 -8.29 -14.44
C GLY A 119 10.77 -8.73 -15.67
N PRO A 120 10.73 -10.04 -15.96
CA PRO A 120 11.00 -11.16 -15.03
C PRO A 120 12.50 -11.49 -14.84
N GLY A 121 12.80 -12.31 -13.81
CA GLY A 121 14.14 -12.86 -13.61
C GLY A 121 15.12 -11.94 -12.88
N ILE A 122 14.65 -10.88 -12.22
CA ILE A 122 15.48 -10.00 -11.39
C ILE A 122 16.08 -10.79 -10.23
N THR A 123 17.40 -10.71 -10.11
CA THR A 123 18.20 -11.32 -9.03
C THR A 123 18.58 -10.29 -7.98
N ILE A 124 19.09 -10.77 -6.82
CA ILE A 124 19.67 -9.89 -5.80
C ILE A 124 20.83 -9.05 -6.35
N PHE A 125 21.60 -9.60 -7.28
CA PHE A 125 22.72 -8.89 -7.91
C PHE A 125 22.23 -7.73 -8.79
N ASP A 126 21.11 -7.90 -9.47
CA ASP A 126 20.50 -6.82 -10.25
C ASP A 126 20.00 -5.70 -9.33
N VAL A 127 19.40 -6.05 -8.19
CA VAL A 127 18.97 -5.08 -7.18
C VAL A 127 20.17 -4.31 -6.63
N LEU A 128 21.25 -5.00 -6.24
CA LEU A 128 22.47 -4.36 -5.75
C LEU A 128 23.10 -3.46 -6.81
N ALA A 129 23.18 -3.92 -8.06
CA ALA A 129 23.75 -3.14 -9.17
C ALA A 129 22.88 -1.92 -9.58
N ALA A 130 21.59 -1.93 -9.26
CA ALA A 130 20.68 -0.83 -9.53
C ALA A 130 20.57 0.15 -8.36
N THR A 131 20.94 -0.25 -7.14
CA THR A 131 20.87 0.57 -5.93
C THR A 131 22.01 1.58 -5.91
N GLU A 132 21.72 2.86 -5.87
CA GLU A 132 22.69 3.93 -5.73
C GLU A 132 23.09 4.11 -4.27
N TYR A 133 22.09 4.17 -3.38
CA TYR A 133 22.30 4.21 -1.92
C TYR A 133 21.06 3.71 -1.17
N VAL A 134 21.25 3.42 0.12
CA VAL A 134 20.20 3.05 1.07
C VAL A 134 20.16 4.09 2.17
N THR A 135 18.97 4.51 2.57
CA THR A 135 18.77 5.50 3.63
C THR A 135 17.67 5.07 4.59
N PRO A 136 17.76 5.40 5.88
CA PRO A 136 16.62 5.30 6.78
C PRO A 136 15.46 6.15 6.27
N ALA A 137 14.24 5.65 6.42
CA ALA A 137 13.02 6.35 6.08
C ALA A 137 11.95 6.12 7.14
N LEU A 138 11.00 7.04 7.25
CA LEU A 138 9.78 6.84 8.01
C LEU A 138 8.63 6.65 7.02
N GLU A 139 7.91 5.55 7.16
CA GLU A 139 6.63 5.34 6.47
C GLU A 139 5.50 5.79 7.38
N ILE A 140 4.55 6.54 6.82
CA ILE A 140 3.29 6.85 7.50
C ILE A 140 2.22 6.03 6.81
N ILE A 141 1.83 4.94 7.44
CA ILE A 141 0.69 4.15 7.00
C ILE A 141 -0.60 4.80 7.47
N ASP A 142 -1.64 4.72 6.65
CA ASP A 142 -2.96 5.22 7.00
C ASP A 142 -4.05 4.19 6.66
N ALA A 143 -5.13 4.16 7.42
CA ALA A 143 -6.16 3.15 7.30
C ALA A 143 -7.43 3.71 6.68
N ARG A 144 -7.63 3.50 5.37
CA ARG A 144 -8.87 3.81 4.64
C ARG A 144 -10.00 2.83 4.91
N ILE A 145 -9.66 1.64 5.38
CA ILE A 145 -10.59 0.58 5.78
C ILE A 145 -10.57 0.50 7.30
N GLU A 146 -11.75 0.33 7.93
CA GLU A 146 -11.86 0.11 9.37
C GLU A 146 -10.92 -1.02 9.79
N GLN A 147 -10.16 -0.81 10.87
CA GLN A 147 -9.32 -1.86 11.42
C GLN A 147 -10.19 -2.85 12.18
N PHE A 148 -9.89 -4.15 12.04
CA PHE A 148 -10.52 -5.14 12.90
C PHE A 148 -10.18 -4.82 14.37
N ASP A 149 -11.19 -4.74 15.20
CA ASP A 149 -10.99 -4.74 16.63
C ASP A 149 -10.32 -6.07 17.00
N ARG A 150 -9.12 -6.00 17.59
CA ARG A 150 -8.36 -7.18 17.99
C ARG A 150 -9.07 -8.00 19.06
N ASP A 151 -10.04 -7.40 19.76
CA ASP A 151 -10.84 -8.03 20.80
C ASP A 151 -12.05 -8.81 20.21
N THR A 152 -12.47 -8.52 18.98
CA THR A 152 -13.47 -9.34 18.29
C THR A 152 -12.75 -10.46 17.54
N LYS A 153 -12.93 -11.70 17.99
CA LYS A 153 -12.46 -12.92 17.32
C LYS A 153 -13.20 -13.17 15.98
N ALA A 154 -13.36 -12.15 15.16
CA ALA A 154 -13.85 -12.32 13.81
C ALA A 154 -12.76 -12.97 12.96
N PRO A 155 -13.05 -14.02 12.18
CA PRO A 155 -12.08 -14.62 11.28
C PRO A 155 -11.57 -13.56 10.29
N ARG A 156 -10.27 -13.55 10.11
CA ARG A 156 -9.56 -12.69 9.16
C ARG A 156 -9.83 -13.14 7.73
#